data_5189972be01d0f25f1f5d7b0d38bec2e
#
_entry.id   5189972be01d0f25f1f5d7b0d38bec2e
#
_cell.length_a   1.000
_cell.length_b   1.000
_cell.length_c   1.000
_cell.angle_alpha   90.00
_cell.angle_beta   90.00
_cell.angle_gamma   90.00
#
_symmetry.space_group_name_H-M   'P 1'
#
loop_
_entity.id
_entity.type
_entity.pdbx_description
1 polymer ?
#
loop_
_entity_poly.entity_id
_entity_poly.type
_entity_poly.pdbx_seq_one_letter_code
_entity_poly.pdbx_strand_id
1 'polypeptide(L)'
;ILFAMFYLAGAIFLLFDDDPIAPMSGPPSDYARVVIFGASGTAGDGILKATLANPDVREVHVITRRLTPRIEAGVASGKVLASLHQDYLDYSAIHDQIAAANAVYWAIGTSTVGVDEETYGRIHVDFPVQFVTEWLEVSTVDDISFHYISSSDISADSRMMWAREKVRAEQSLFKTAQGSHLRVIAYRPDYIGPTREDAHLGQTMLYWFFAPVGAAVRATQIGQAMLEVTARGTEFANGDRLGTRGIIRHSDAYEHRRDSR
;
A
#
# COMPACT_ATOMS: atom_id res chain seq x y z
N ILE A 1 15.55 29.03 -14.77
CA ILE A 1 14.56 29.26 -15.82
C ILE A 1 14.11 27.92 -16.43
N LEU A 2 15.02 27.08 -16.93
CA LEU A 2 14.69 25.79 -17.56
C LEU A 2 13.90 24.86 -16.63
N PHE A 3 14.33 24.72 -15.37
CA PHE A 3 13.62 23.93 -14.36
C PHE A 3 12.18 24.43 -14.12
N ALA A 4 12.00 25.75 -13.99
CA ALA A 4 10.68 26.34 -13.80
C ALA A 4 9.75 26.10 -15.03
N MET A 5 10.32 26.12 -16.24
CA MET A 5 9.57 25.80 -17.46
C MET A 5 9.13 24.33 -17.51
N PHE A 6 10.01 23.39 -17.17
CA PHE A 6 9.66 21.97 -17.11
C PHE A 6 8.65 21.68 -16.02
N TYR A 7 8.80 22.31 -14.86
CA TYR A 7 7.85 22.19 -13.76
C TYR A 7 6.46 22.71 -14.16
N LEU A 8 6.40 23.90 -14.77
CA LEU A 8 5.16 24.50 -15.23
C LEU A 8 4.52 23.67 -16.37
N ALA A 9 5.32 23.18 -17.31
CA ALA A 9 4.84 22.30 -18.38
C ALA A 9 4.27 20.98 -17.81
N GLY A 10 4.93 20.38 -16.83
CA GLY A 10 4.43 19.20 -16.12
C GLY A 10 3.11 19.47 -15.40
N ALA A 11 3.02 20.58 -14.69
CA ALA A 11 1.79 20.97 -14.00
C ALA A 11 0.62 21.25 -14.98
N ILE A 12 0.90 21.93 -16.10
CA ILE A 12 -0.11 22.17 -17.15
C ILE A 12 -0.53 20.85 -17.80
N PHE A 13 0.39 19.96 -18.10
CA PHE A 13 0.07 18.65 -18.67
C PHE A 13 -0.90 17.87 -17.77
N LEU A 14 -0.70 17.90 -16.45
CA LEU A 14 -1.56 17.21 -15.51
C LEU A 14 -2.98 17.80 -15.41
N LEU A 15 -3.16 19.09 -15.70
CA LEU A 15 -4.49 19.70 -15.75
C LEU A 15 -5.34 19.17 -16.92
N PHE A 16 -4.70 18.56 -17.91
CA PHE A 16 -5.37 17.94 -19.07
C PHE A 16 -5.30 16.41 -19.04
N ASP A 17 -4.68 15.80 -18.03
CA ASP A 17 -4.53 14.34 -17.90
C ASP A 17 -5.67 13.76 -17.03
N ASP A 18 -6.90 14.11 -17.37
CA ASP A 18 -8.13 13.70 -16.69
C ASP A 18 -8.71 12.39 -17.26
N ASP A 19 -7.87 11.38 -17.54
CA ASP A 19 -8.37 10.07 -17.95
C ASP A 19 -8.88 9.28 -16.71
N PRO A 20 -10.18 9.25 -16.47
CA PRO A 20 -10.73 8.41 -15.40
C PRO A 20 -10.51 6.94 -15.76
N ILE A 21 -10.28 6.12 -14.76
CA ILE A 21 -10.23 4.67 -15.00
C ILE A 21 -11.61 4.16 -15.41
N ALA A 22 -11.63 3.13 -16.26
CA ALA A 22 -12.88 2.50 -16.68
C ALA A 22 -13.72 2.05 -15.46
N PRO A 23 -15.05 2.10 -15.52
CA PRO A 23 -15.91 1.47 -14.53
C PRO A 23 -15.52 0.01 -14.30
N MET A 24 -15.75 -0.51 -13.10
CA MET A 24 -15.51 -1.92 -12.83
C MET A 24 -16.30 -2.81 -13.81
N SER A 25 -15.67 -3.88 -14.27
CA SER A 25 -16.26 -4.81 -15.26
C SER A 25 -17.30 -5.77 -14.64
N GLY A 26 -17.34 -5.85 -13.29
CA GLY A 26 -18.23 -6.75 -12.56
C GLY A 26 -18.58 -6.26 -11.15
N PRO A 27 -19.26 -7.07 -10.36
CA PRO A 27 -19.51 -6.77 -8.95
C PRO A 27 -18.19 -6.71 -8.19
N PRO A 28 -18.10 -5.89 -7.13
CA PRO A 28 -16.90 -5.82 -6.31
C PRO A 28 -16.57 -7.18 -5.68
N SER A 29 -15.30 -7.56 -5.67
CA SER A 29 -14.80 -8.68 -4.86
C SER A 29 -15.03 -8.42 -3.38
N ASP A 30 -15.19 -9.49 -2.58
CA ASP A 30 -15.30 -9.36 -1.12
C ASP A 30 -13.94 -8.91 -0.54
N TYR A 31 -13.96 -7.87 0.27
CA TYR A 31 -12.82 -7.36 1.02
C TYR A 31 -13.22 -6.96 2.45
N ALA A 32 -14.14 -7.71 3.00
CA ALA A 32 -14.68 -7.44 4.33
C ALA A 32 -13.66 -7.57 5.46
N ARG A 33 -12.64 -8.41 5.27
CA ARG A 33 -11.55 -8.63 6.22
C ARG A 33 -10.21 -8.31 5.61
N VAL A 34 -9.52 -7.32 6.18
CA VAL A 34 -8.20 -6.89 5.70
C VAL A 34 -7.17 -6.91 6.81
N VAL A 35 -5.93 -7.20 6.45
CA VAL A 35 -4.78 -7.14 7.36
C VAL A 35 -3.91 -5.96 6.97
N ILE A 36 -3.44 -5.18 7.93
CA ILE A 36 -2.54 -4.04 7.70
C ILE A 36 -1.24 -4.24 8.48
N PHE A 37 -0.14 -4.27 7.77
CA PHE A 37 1.20 -4.20 8.34
C PHE A 37 1.75 -2.78 8.23
N GLY A 38 2.48 -2.34 9.26
CA GLY A 38 3.12 -1.02 9.25
C GLY A 38 2.18 0.16 9.51
N ALA A 39 1.01 -0.07 10.11
CA ALA A 39 0.01 0.97 10.43
C ALA A 39 0.52 2.10 11.33
N SER A 40 1.66 1.92 11.99
CA SER A 40 2.31 2.95 12.82
C SER A 40 3.24 3.91 12.04
N GLY A 41 3.43 3.68 10.73
CA GLY A 41 4.20 4.53 9.82
C GLY A 41 3.30 5.43 8.97
N THR A 42 3.89 6.43 8.31
CA THR A 42 3.17 7.43 7.50
C THR A 42 2.21 6.81 6.48
N ALA A 43 2.69 5.89 5.67
CA ALA A 43 1.87 5.23 4.65
C ALA A 43 0.80 4.33 5.29
N GLY A 44 1.19 3.50 6.27
CA GLY A 44 0.28 2.58 6.93
C GLY A 44 -0.80 3.27 7.76
N ASP A 45 -0.52 4.43 8.36
CA ASP A 45 -1.53 5.22 9.05
C ASP A 45 -2.60 5.75 8.07
N GLY A 46 -2.18 6.23 6.89
CA GLY A 46 -3.10 6.65 5.85
C GLY A 46 -3.95 5.50 5.30
N ILE A 47 -3.36 4.31 5.13
CA ILE A 47 -4.09 3.09 4.74
C ILE A 47 -5.11 2.74 5.82
N LEU A 48 -4.71 2.72 7.08
CA LEU A 48 -5.62 2.44 8.20
C LEU A 48 -6.78 3.46 8.24
N LYS A 49 -6.49 4.76 8.04
CA LYS A 49 -7.51 5.80 7.97
C LYS A 49 -8.53 5.55 6.87
N ALA A 50 -8.08 5.26 5.66
CA ALA A 50 -8.97 4.95 4.53
C ALA A 50 -9.82 3.70 4.80
N THR A 51 -9.22 2.67 5.36
CA THR A 51 -9.86 1.39 5.67
C THR A 51 -10.91 1.53 6.78
N LEU A 52 -10.63 2.31 7.82
CA LEU A 52 -11.60 2.61 8.88
C LEU A 52 -12.82 3.38 8.36
N ALA A 53 -12.62 4.27 7.39
CA ALA A 53 -13.68 5.07 6.78
C ALA A 53 -14.54 4.28 5.77
N ASN A 54 -14.12 3.08 5.35
CA ASN A 54 -14.83 2.27 4.38
C ASN A 54 -15.86 1.36 5.08
N PRO A 55 -17.18 1.49 4.79
CA PRO A 55 -18.22 0.67 5.41
C PRO A 55 -18.21 -0.80 4.95
N ASP A 56 -17.68 -1.10 3.75
CA ASP A 56 -17.62 -2.45 3.23
C ASP A 56 -16.54 -3.29 3.95
N VAL A 57 -15.53 -2.65 4.55
CA VAL A 57 -14.57 -3.32 5.43
C VAL A 57 -15.17 -3.47 6.81
N ARG A 58 -15.43 -4.70 7.21
CA ARG A 58 -16.05 -5.05 8.50
C ARG A 58 -15.02 -5.25 9.61
N GLU A 59 -13.87 -5.81 9.25
CA GLU A 59 -12.81 -6.15 10.20
C GLU A 59 -11.44 -5.77 9.64
N VAL A 60 -10.66 -5.08 10.45
CA VAL A 60 -9.27 -4.71 10.14
C VAL A 60 -8.36 -5.34 11.17
N HIS A 61 -7.47 -6.23 10.73
CA HIS A 61 -6.45 -6.78 11.61
C HIS A 61 -5.15 -6.00 11.44
N VAL A 62 -4.73 -5.30 12.48
CA VAL A 62 -3.48 -4.53 12.49
C VAL A 62 -2.38 -5.35 13.15
N ILE A 63 -1.35 -5.71 12.39
CA ILE A 63 -0.14 -6.37 12.88
C ILE A 63 0.93 -5.30 13.07
N THR A 64 1.36 -5.08 14.31
CA THR A 64 2.23 -3.95 14.66
C THR A 64 3.14 -4.26 15.83
N ARG A 65 4.24 -3.51 15.94
CA ARG A 65 5.13 -3.55 17.12
C ARG A 65 4.67 -2.62 18.25
N ARG A 66 3.82 -1.64 17.95
CA ARG A 66 3.32 -0.65 18.90
C ARG A 66 1.95 -0.14 18.50
N LEU A 67 1.13 0.22 19.46
CA LEU A 67 -0.12 0.90 19.23
C LEU A 67 0.11 2.39 18.93
N THR A 68 -0.79 2.97 18.19
CA THR A 68 -0.88 4.42 17.91
C THR A 68 -2.29 4.90 18.24
N PRO A 69 -2.52 6.21 18.44
CA PRO A 69 -3.86 6.72 18.76
C PRO A 69 -4.94 6.29 17.76
N ARG A 70 -4.61 6.20 16.46
CA ARG A 70 -5.56 5.73 15.44
C ARG A 70 -5.87 4.24 15.57
N ILE A 71 -4.86 3.41 15.86
CA ILE A 71 -5.07 1.98 16.11
C ILE A 71 -5.94 1.81 17.35
N GLU A 72 -5.64 2.50 18.45
CA GLU A 72 -6.41 2.44 19.70
C GLU A 72 -7.86 2.89 19.50
N ALA A 73 -8.09 3.99 18.76
CA ALA A 73 -9.43 4.44 18.41
C ALA A 73 -10.19 3.41 17.55
N GLY A 74 -9.50 2.75 16.62
CA GLY A 74 -10.06 1.66 15.83
C GLY A 74 -10.45 0.45 16.67
N VAL A 75 -9.62 0.07 17.64
CA VAL A 75 -9.92 -1.00 18.62
C VAL A 75 -11.12 -0.61 19.49
N ALA A 76 -11.14 0.61 20.00
CA ALA A 76 -12.25 1.10 20.82
C ALA A 76 -13.59 1.12 20.05
N SER A 77 -13.55 1.34 18.74
CA SER A 77 -14.76 1.28 17.88
C SER A 77 -15.22 -0.15 17.55
N GLY A 78 -14.43 -1.15 17.89
CA GLY A 78 -14.69 -2.55 17.57
C GLY A 78 -14.38 -2.96 16.13
N LYS A 79 -13.86 -2.05 15.29
CA LYS A 79 -13.53 -2.33 13.88
C LYS A 79 -12.11 -2.89 13.70
N VAL A 80 -11.20 -2.61 14.65
CA VAL A 80 -9.80 -3.07 14.59
C VAL A 80 -9.55 -4.15 15.63
N LEU A 81 -8.93 -5.24 15.19
CA LEU A 81 -8.20 -6.18 16.04
C LEU A 81 -6.70 -5.85 15.91
N ALA A 82 -5.99 -5.71 17.02
CA ALA A 82 -4.57 -5.40 17.00
C ALA A 82 -3.75 -6.52 17.63
N SER A 83 -2.76 -7.04 16.90
CA SER A 83 -1.77 -7.99 17.41
C SER A 83 -0.41 -7.33 17.52
N LEU A 84 0.18 -7.39 18.71
CA LEU A 84 1.57 -7.02 18.91
C LEU A 84 2.46 -8.17 18.42
N HIS A 85 3.22 -7.91 17.36
CA HIS A 85 4.04 -8.89 16.69
C HIS A 85 5.45 -8.32 16.47
N GLN A 86 6.48 -9.12 16.74
CA GLN A 86 7.87 -8.65 16.72
C GLN A 86 8.78 -9.45 15.79
N ASP A 87 8.51 -10.74 15.62
CA ASP A 87 9.29 -11.60 14.74
C ASP A 87 8.65 -11.69 13.36
N TYR A 88 9.13 -10.87 12.43
CA TYR A 88 8.63 -10.83 11.05
C TYR A 88 9.24 -11.92 10.14
N LEU A 89 9.87 -12.94 10.73
CA LEU A 89 10.30 -14.17 10.05
C LEU A 89 9.53 -15.41 10.52
N ASP A 90 8.62 -15.23 11.48
CA ASP A 90 7.71 -16.28 11.97
C ASP A 90 6.33 -15.68 12.25
N TYR A 91 5.33 -16.04 11.48
CA TYR A 91 3.95 -15.57 11.61
C TYR A 91 3.01 -16.59 12.23
N SER A 92 3.52 -17.73 12.72
CA SER A 92 2.73 -18.84 13.29
C SER A 92 1.79 -18.39 14.38
N ALA A 93 2.21 -17.41 15.21
CA ALA A 93 1.40 -16.86 16.28
C ALA A 93 0.14 -16.09 15.83
N ILE A 94 0.04 -15.76 14.54
CA ILE A 94 -1.08 -14.98 13.96
C ILE A 94 -1.78 -15.71 12.82
N HIS A 95 -1.53 -17.00 12.59
CA HIS A 95 -2.15 -17.78 11.52
C HIS A 95 -3.68 -17.71 11.56
N ASP A 96 -4.30 -17.89 12.71
CA ASP A 96 -5.76 -17.83 12.87
C ASP A 96 -6.33 -16.45 12.47
N GLN A 97 -5.56 -15.39 12.71
CA GLN A 97 -5.97 -14.03 12.43
C GLN A 97 -5.88 -13.67 10.95
N ILE A 98 -4.94 -14.27 10.22
CA ILE A 98 -4.72 -13.97 8.80
C ILE A 98 -5.42 -14.93 7.85
N ALA A 99 -5.83 -16.12 8.32
CA ALA A 99 -6.38 -17.18 7.49
C ALA A 99 -7.63 -16.74 6.69
N ALA A 100 -8.49 -15.94 7.27
CA ALA A 100 -9.74 -15.49 6.64
C ALA A 100 -9.64 -14.08 6.00
N ALA A 101 -8.45 -13.54 5.85
CA ALA A 101 -8.23 -12.23 5.25
C ALA A 101 -8.42 -12.27 3.72
N ASN A 102 -9.13 -11.28 3.17
CA ASN A 102 -9.31 -11.10 1.73
C ASN A 102 -8.13 -10.33 1.11
N ALA A 103 -7.57 -9.39 1.88
CA ALA A 103 -6.46 -8.56 1.41
C ALA A 103 -5.46 -8.24 2.52
N VAL A 104 -4.20 -8.09 2.13
CA VAL A 104 -3.12 -7.63 3.00
C VAL A 104 -2.52 -6.36 2.43
N TYR A 105 -2.46 -5.32 3.26
CA TYR A 105 -1.85 -4.03 2.91
C TYR A 105 -0.51 -3.91 3.64
N TRP A 106 0.58 -4.06 2.89
CA TRP A 106 1.93 -4.11 3.44
C TRP A 106 2.63 -2.76 3.31
N ALA A 107 2.76 -2.07 4.44
CA ALA A 107 3.40 -0.77 4.55
C ALA A 107 4.61 -0.77 5.50
N ILE A 108 5.16 -1.96 5.82
CA ILE A 108 6.43 -2.03 6.55
C ILE A 108 7.55 -1.56 5.65
N GLY A 109 8.38 -0.66 6.18
CA GLY A 109 9.56 -0.16 5.52
C GLY A 109 10.46 0.58 6.49
N THR A 110 11.68 0.87 6.04
CA THR A 110 12.65 1.66 6.76
C THR A 110 13.32 2.68 5.85
N SER A 111 13.87 3.74 6.45
CA SER A 111 14.74 4.68 5.75
C SER A 111 16.06 4.00 5.39
N THR A 112 16.69 4.48 4.33
CA THR A 112 18.08 4.07 3.96
C THR A 112 19.14 4.72 4.83
N VAL A 113 18.77 5.73 5.62
CA VAL A 113 19.73 6.46 6.46
C VAL A 113 20.14 5.60 7.66
N GLY A 114 21.42 5.23 7.70
CA GLY A 114 21.98 4.45 8.80
C GLY A 114 21.62 2.96 8.79
N VAL A 115 21.13 2.45 7.66
CA VAL A 115 20.75 1.04 7.48
C VAL A 115 21.63 0.45 6.36
N ASP A 116 22.24 -0.70 6.62
CA ASP A 116 22.99 -1.46 5.61
C ASP A 116 22.07 -2.26 4.66
N GLU A 117 22.63 -2.76 3.56
CA GLU A 117 21.91 -3.47 2.53
C GLU A 117 21.27 -4.77 3.04
N GLU A 118 21.95 -5.49 3.94
CA GLU A 118 21.44 -6.75 4.53
C GLU A 118 20.18 -6.47 5.37
N THR A 119 20.26 -5.51 6.27
CA THR A 119 19.11 -5.11 7.10
C THR A 119 17.96 -4.55 6.26
N TYR A 120 18.28 -3.75 5.23
CA TYR A 120 17.28 -3.21 4.32
C TYR A 120 16.60 -4.34 3.55
N GLY A 121 17.36 -5.29 3.02
CA GLY A 121 16.86 -6.47 2.32
C GLY A 121 15.99 -7.34 3.21
N ARG A 122 16.40 -7.59 4.44
CA ARG A 122 15.59 -8.34 5.41
C ARG A 122 14.22 -7.73 5.61
N ILE A 123 14.15 -6.40 5.82
CA ILE A 123 12.88 -5.70 6.07
C ILE A 123 12.00 -5.63 4.82
N HIS A 124 12.59 -5.36 3.65
CA HIS A 124 11.83 -5.11 2.44
C HIS A 124 11.59 -6.34 1.57
N VAL A 125 12.40 -7.39 1.73
CA VAL A 125 12.29 -8.63 0.95
C VAL A 125 11.91 -9.81 1.82
N ASP A 126 12.73 -10.13 2.84
CA ASP A 126 12.55 -11.40 3.56
C ASP A 126 11.26 -11.41 4.37
N PHE A 127 10.94 -10.32 5.09
CA PHE A 127 9.71 -10.22 5.88
C PHE A 127 8.43 -10.41 5.05
N PRO A 128 8.19 -9.65 3.97
CA PRO A 128 6.96 -9.83 3.19
C PRO A 128 6.93 -11.15 2.41
N VAL A 129 8.06 -11.69 1.98
CA VAL A 129 8.13 -12.98 1.28
C VAL A 129 7.80 -14.12 2.25
N GLN A 130 8.36 -14.11 3.46
CA GLN A 130 8.04 -15.07 4.50
C GLN A 130 6.55 -15.02 4.86
N PHE A 131 6.01 -13.80 5.04
CA PHE A 131 4.59 -13.63 5.31
C PHE A 131 3.71 -14.23 4.20
N VAL A 132 3.98 -13.91 2.94
CA VAL A 132 3.21 -14.42 1.81
C VAL A 132 3.29 -15.95 1.73
N THR A 133 4.45 -16.54 2.02
CA THR A 133 4.64 -17.99 2.04
C THR A 133 3.73 -18.64 3.09
N GLU A 134 3.77 -18.17 4.33
CA GLU A 134 2.93 -18.71 5.41
C GLU A 134 1.45 -18.43 5.18
N TRP A 135 1.09 -17.22 4.68
CA TRP A 135 -0.29 -16.90 4.41
C TRP A 135 -0.93 -17.77 3.34
N LEU A 136 -0.19 -18.13 2.30
CA LEU A 136 -0.66 -19.09 1.28
C LEU A 136 -0.93 -20.49 1.85
N GLU A 137 -0.21 -20.91 2.89
CA GLU A 137 -0.41 -22.21 3.55
C GLU A 137 -1.68 -22.24 4.42
N VAL A 138 -2.05 -21.09 5.03
CA VAL A 138 -3.14 -21.03 6.00
C VAL A 138 -4.40 -20.35 5.49
N SER A 139 -4.34 -19.68 4.33
CA SER A 139 -5.50 -18.97 3.78
C SER A 139 -6.66 -19.91 3.48
N THR A 140 -7.84 -19.50 3.92
CA THR A 140 -9.10 -20.19 3.67
C THR A 140 -9.99 -19.49 2.63
N VAL A 141 -9.43 -18.47 1.96
CA VAL A 141 -10.10 -17.61 0.98
C VAL A 141 -9.51 -17.83 -0.40
N ASP A 142 -10.36 -18.05 -1.41
CA ASP A 142 -9.93 -18.35 -2.78
C ASP A 142 -9.51 -17.11 -3.58
N ASP A 143 -10.01 -15.93 -3.23
CA ASP A 143 -9.71 -14.66 -3.91
C ASP A 143 -8.99 -13.73 -2.94
N ILE A 144 -7.66 -13.75 -2.98
CA ILE A 144 -6.82 -12.97 -2.07
C ILE A 144 -5.82 -12.07 -2.80
N SER A 145 -5.53 -10.92 -2.18
CA SER A 145 -4.59 -9.94 -2.75
C SER A 145 -3.60 -9.40 -1.71
N PHE A 146 -2.35 -9.25 -2.14
CA PHE A 146 -1.28 -8.67 -1.34
C PHE A 146 -0.80 -7.38 -2.00
N HIS A 147 -0.91 -6.28 -1.29
CA HIS A 147 -0.60 -4.93 -1.77
C HIS A 147 0.70 -4.45 -1.14
N TYR A 148 1.75 -4.36 -1.94
CA TYR A 148 3.09 -4.02 -1.50
C TYR A 148 3.47 -2.58 -1.86
N ILE A 149 3.91 -1.78 -0.89
CA ILE A 149 4.46 -0.45 -1.15
C ILE A 149 5.92 -0.58 -1.58
N SER A 150 6.13 -0.38 -2.87
CA SER A 150 7.42 -0.31 -3.52
C SER A 150 7.90 1.15 -3.62
N SER A 151 8.55 1.53 -4.70
CA SER A 151 8.96 2.91 -5.01
C SER A 151 8.99 3.11 -6.52
N SER A 152 8.88 4.36 -6.97
CA SER A 152 9.24 4.75 -8.33
C SER A 152 10.77 4.65 -8.51
N ASP A 153 11.25 4.80 -9.74
CA ASP A 153 12.68 4.87 -10.12
C ASP A 153 13.54 3.71 -9.59
N ILE A 154 12.99 2.50 -9.52
CA ILE A 154 13.72 1.30 -9.12
C ILE A 154 14.28 0.57 -10.33
N SER A 155 15.53 0.08 -10.21
CA SER A 155 16.21 -0.72 -11.22
C SER A 155 17.14 -1.74 -10.56
N ALA A 156 17.26 -2.92 -11.15
CA ALA A 156 18.20 -3.95 -10.70
C ALA A 156 19.67 -3.51 -10.84
N ASP A 157 19.96 -2.66 -11.80
CA ASP A 157 21.31 -2.13 -12.08
C ASP A 157 21.61 -0.81 -11.35
N SER A 158 20.71 -0.38 -10.46
CA SER A 158 20.89 0.88 -9.72
C SER A 158 22.10 0.81 -8.80
N ARG A 159 22.84 1.94 -8.71
CA ARG A 159 23.88 2.12 -7.69
C ARG A 159 23.32 2.26 -6.28
N MET A 160 22.04 2.62 -6.17
CA MET A 160 21.35 2.79 -4.90
C MET A 160 20.85 1.42 -4.41
N MET A 161 21.31 0.99 -3.24
CA MET A 161 20.93 -0.32 -2.67
C MET A 161 19.41 -0.48 -2.53
N TRP A 162 18.72 0.57 -2.09
CA TRP A 162 17.26 0.53 -1.90
C TRP A 162 16.50 0.24 -3.21
N ALA A 163 16.99 0.76 -4.33
CA ALA A 163 16.35 0.54 -5.62
C ALA A 163 16.50 -0.93 -6.08
N ARG A 164 17.68 -1.52 -5.87
CA ARG A 164 17.92 -2.94 -6.15
C ARG A 164 17.07 -3.84 -5.26
N GLU A 165 17.04 -3.56 -3.94
CA GLU A 165 16.28 -4.34 -2.98
C GLU A 165 14.76 -4.25 -3.22
N LYS A 166 14.24 -3.11 -3.64
CA LYS A 166 12.83 -2.97 -4.03
C LYS A 166 12.49 -3.79 -5.28
N VAL A 167 13.39 -3.84 -6.29
CA VAL A 167 13.21 -4.73 -7.44
C VAL A 167 13.24 -6.19 -6.99
N ARG A 168 14.21 -6.58 -6.13
CA ARG A 168 14.31 -7.93 -5.58
C ARG A 168 13.04 -8.32 -4.82
N ALA A 169 12.49 -7.41 -4.02
CA ALA A 169 11.24 -7.61 -3.28
C ALA A 169 10.06 -7.91 -4.21
N GLU A 170 9.83 -7.06 -5.22
CA GLU A 170 8.75 -7.27 -6.19
C GLU A 170 8.90 -8.61 -6.91
N GLN A 171 10.08 -8.91 -7.44
CA GLN A 171 10.35 -10.16 -8.16
C GLN A 171 10.12 -11.38 -7.28
N SER A 172 10.59 -11.34 -6.03
CA SER A 172 10.42 -12.44 -5.08
C SER A 172 8.95 -12.65 -4.71
N LEU A 173 8.22 -11.59 -4.42
CA LEU A 173 6.80 -11.65 -4.08
C LEU A 173 5.97 -12.18 -5.26
N PHE A 174 6.20 -11.68 -6.47
CA PHE A 174 5.49 -12.14 -7.68
C PHE A 174 5.78 -13.61 -7.97
N LYS A 175 7.04 -14.04 -7.78
CA LYS A 175 7.44 -15.44 -7.93
C LYS A 175 6.78 -16.34 -6.88
N THR A 176 6.73 -15.92 -5.61
CA THR A 176 6.10 -16.70 -4.53
C THR A 176 4.61 -16.89 -4.79
N ALA A 177 3.92 -15.89 -5.33
CA ALA A 177 2.50 -15.97 -5.67
C ALA A 177 2.21 -16.68 -7.01
N GLN A 178 3.24 -16.99 -7.80
CA GLN A 178 3.06 -17.57 -9.14
C GLN A 178 2.38 -18.94 -9.09
N GLY A 179 1.30 -19.09 -9.86
CA GLY A 179 0.54 -20.35 -9.92
C GLY A 179 -0.41 -20.57 -8.73
N SER A 180 -0.49 -19.63 -7.80
CA SER A 180 -1.46 -19.63 -6.70
C SER A 180 -2.69 -18.76 -7.01
N HIS A 181 -3.63 -18.71 -6.08
CA HIS A 181 -4.80 -17.85 -6.11
C HIS A 181 -4.55 -16.43 -5.55
N LEU A 182 -3.30 -16.12 -5.18
CA LEU A 182 -2.87 -14.83 -4.67
C LEU A 182 -2.47 -13.89 -5.79
N ARG A 183 -2.98 -12.67 -5.78
CA ARG A 183 -2.51 -11.56 -6.61
C ARG A 183 -1.64 -10.62 -5.78
N VAL A 184 -0.41 -10.43 -6.19
CA VAL A 184 0.49 -9.42 -5.61
C VAL A 184 0.50 -8.20 -6.51
N ILE A 185 0.18 -7.04 -5.96
CA ILE A 185 0.15 -5.74 -6.64
C ILE A 185 1.18 -4.80 -5.99
N ALA A 186 2.09 -4.24 -6.77
CA ALA A 186 3.10 -3.31 -6.29
C ALA A 186 2.68 -1.86 -6.52
N TYR A 187 2.75 -1.04 -5.49
CA TYR A 187 2.50 0.40 -5.54
C TYR A 187 3.84 1.13 -5.56
N ARG A 188 4.08 1.89 -6.61
CA ARG A 188 5.33 2.63 -6.86
C ARG A 188 5.11 4.14 -6.76
N PRO A 189 4.82 4.69 -5.57
CA PRO A 189 4.72 6.13 -5.39
C PRO A 189 6.08 6.80 -5.50
N ASP A 190 6.08 8.07 -5.93
CA ASP A 190 7.24 8.96 -5.84
C ASP A 190 7.37 9.47 -4.40
N TYR A 191 6.62 10.50 -4.04
CA TYR A 191 6.59 11.02 -2.68
C TYR A 191 5.28 10.67 -1.97
N ILE A 192 5.38 10.16 -0.75
CA ILE A 192 4.23 9.88 0.11
C ILE A 192 4.10 11.00 1.14
N GLY A 193 3.12 11.86 0.96
CA GLY A 193 2.73 12.86 1.97
C GLY A 193 1.92 12.20 3.12
N PRO A 194 2.09 12.70 4.35
CA PRO A 194 1.34 12.21 5.50
C PRO A 194 -0.16 12.50 5.37
N THR A 195 -0.95 11.94 6.28
CA THR A 195 -2.34 12.36 6.46
C THR A 195 -2.40 13.85 6.81
N ARG A 196 -3.49 14.54 6.46
CA ARG A 196 -3.55 15.99 6.66
C ARG A 196 -3.42 16.40 8.13
N GLU A 197 -3.92 15.57 9.04
CA GLU A 197 -3.89 15.82 10.48
C GLU A 197 -2.50 15.69 11.09
N ASP A 198 -1.66 14.81 10.52
CA ASP A 198 -0.33 14.49 11.04
C ASP A 198 0.79 15.18 10.27
N ALA A 199 0.45 16.09 9.36
CA ALA A 199 1.42 16.75 8.50
C ALA A 199 2.19 17.85 9.24
N HIS A 200 3.51 17.69 9.37
CA HIS A 200 4.42 18.76 9.78
C HIS A 200 4.68 19.73 8.61
N LEU A 201 4.97 21.00 8.93
CA LEU A 201 5.18 22.07 7.94
C LEU A 201 6.13 21.66 6.80
N GLY A 202 7.26 21.04 7.11
CA GLY A 202 8.25 20.61 6.09
C GLY A 202 7.69 19.54 5.13
N GLN A 203 6.94 18.59 5.65
CA GLN A 203 6.29 17.53 4.84
C GLN A 203 5.17 18.11 3.97
N THR A 204 4.44 19.07 4.50
CA THR A 204 3.40 19.80 3.76
C THR A 204 4.01 20.60 2.61
N MET A 205 5.13 21.29 2.83
CA MET A 205 5.84 22.02 1.78
C MET A 205 6.36 21.08 0.68
N LEU A 206 6.95 19.94 1.04
CA LEU A 206 7.39 18.94 0.06
C LEU A 206 6.22 18.39 -0.74
N TYR A 207 5.09 18.08 -0.10
CA TYR A 207 3.90 17.63 -0.80
C TYR A 207 3.40 18.68 -1.80
N TRP A 208 3.27 19.94 -1.40
CA TRP A 208 2.86 21.03 -2.28
C TRP A 208 3.85 21.32 -3.41
N PHE A 209 5.12 20.98 -3.22
CA PHE A 209 6.12 21.09 -4.27
C PHE A 209 5.99 19.98 -5.31
N PHE A 210 5.77 18.73 -4.92
CA PHE A 210 5.72 17.58 -5.82
C PHE A 210 4.32 17.29 -6.39
N ALA A 211 3.25 17.63 -5.67
CA ALA A 211 1.87 17.35 -6.10
C ALA A 211 1.49 17.99 -7.45
N PRO A 212 1.85 19.27 -7.76
CA PRO A 212 1.47 19.89 -9.02
C PRO A 212 2.07 19.24 -10.26
N VAL A 213 3.14 18.47 -10.12
CA VAL A 213 3.77 17.71 -11.21
C VAL A 213 3.43 16.21 -11.17
N GLY A 214 2.47 15.81 -10.34
CA GLY A 214 2.01 14.43 -10.23
C GLY A 214 3.01 13.47 -9.59
N ALA A 215 3.98 13.99 -8.84
CA ALA A 215 5.02 13.22 -8.19
C ALA A 215 4.80 13.09 -6.67
N ALA A 216 3.56 13.21 -6.21
CA ALA A 216 3.21 13.01 -4.81
C ALA A 216 1.80 12.43 -4.65
N VAL A 217 1.65 11.54 -3.69
CA VAL A 217 0.35 11.02 -3.23
C VAL A 217 0.21 11.24 -1.73
N ARG A 218 -0.99 11.38 -1.23
CA ARG A 218 -1.25 11.31 0.21
C ARG A 218 -1.31 9.86 0.66
N ALA A 219 -0.89 9.61 1.88
CA ALA A 219 -0.97 8.28 2.46
C ALA A 219 -2.41 7.71 2.43
N THR A 220 -3.43 8.56 2.62
CA THR A 220 -4.85 8.15 2.48
C THR A 220 -5.21 7.76 1.06
N GLN A 221 -4.67 8.40 0.03
CA GLN A 221 -4.92 8.03 -1.37
C GLN A 221 -4.34 6.66 -1.69
N ILE A 222 -3.20 6.29 -1.10
CA ILE A 222 -2.67 4.93 -1.24
C ILE A 222 -3.67 3.91 -0.68
N GLY A 223 -4.21 4.15 0.53
CA GLY A 223 -5.22 3.28 1.12
C GLY A 223 -6.50 3.18 0.30
N GLN A 224 -7.00 4.30 -0.22
CA GLN A 224 -8.16 4.35 -1.12
C GLN A 224 -7.92 3.58 -2.41
N ALA A 225 -6.75 3.75 -3.02
CA ALA A 225 -6.36 2.99 -4.22
C ALA A 225 -6.25 1.49 -3.94
N MET A 226 -5.67 1.10 -2.78
CA MET A 226 -5.61 -0.32 -2.39
C MET A 226 -7.01 -0.91 -2.22
N LEU A 227 -7.94 -0.20 -1.57
CA LEU A 227 -9.33 -0.62 -1.43
C LEU A 227 -10.05 -0.75 -2.78
N GLU A 228 -9.84 0.21 -3.70
CA GLU A 228 -10.41 0.16 -5.05
C GLU A 228 -9.86 -1.03 -5.85
N VAL A 229 -8.55 -1.25 -5.81
CA VAL A 229 -7.89 -2.37 -6.51
C VAL A 229 -8.35 -3.71 -5.94
N THR A 230 -8.49 -3.82 -4.61
CA THR A 230 -9.04 -5.02 -3.99
C THR A 230 -10.47 -5.28 -4.46
N ALA A 231 -11.31 -4.25 -4.49
CA ALA A 231 -12.69 -4.36 -4.96
C ALA A 231 -12.79 -4.78 -6.44
N ARG A 232 -11.85 -4.33 -7.28
CA ARG A 232 -11.77 -4.71 -8.70
C ARG A 232 -11.35 -6.16 -8.94
N GLY A 233 -10.77 -6.79 -7.93
CA GLY A 233 -10.48 -8.22 -7.93
C GLY A 233 -9.69 -8.68 -9.14
N THR A 234 -10.29 -9.52 -9.99
CA THR A 234 -9.65 -10.15 -11.15
C THR A 234 -9.34 -9.20 -12.31
N GLU A 235 -9.69 -7.91 -12.23
CA GLU A 235 -9.17 -6.91 -13.18
C GLU A 235 -7.66 -6.70 -13.02
N PHE A 236 -7.10 -7.13 -11.87
CA PHE A 236 -5.66 -7.10 -11.58
C PHE A 236 -5.08 -8.51 -11.57
N ALA A 237 -3.89 -8.63 -12.13
CA ALA A 237 -3.12 -9.87 -12.15
C ALA A 237 -1.97 -9.83 -11.14
N ASN A 238 -1.46 -11.01 -10.80
CA ASN A 238 -0.18 -11.10 -10.06
C ASN A 238 0.95 -10.46 -10.88
N GLY A 239 1.64 -9.49 -10.30
CA GLY A 239 2.73 -8.75 -10.93
C GLY A 239 2.35 -7.35 -11.43
N ASP A 240 1.09 -6.94 -11.31
CA ASP A 240 0.66 -5.59 -11.68
C ASP A 240 1.31 -4.52 -10.81
N ARG A 241 1.53 -3.36 -11.43
CA ARG A 241 2.22 -2.23 -10.82
C ARG A 241 1.45 -0.94 -11.04
N LEU A 242 1.32 -0.16 -9.98
CA LEU A 242 0.68 1.16 -10.00
C LEU A 242 1.69 2.23 -9.62
N GLY A 243 2.07 3.09 -10.56
CA GLY A 243 2.81 4.31 -10.27
C GLY A 243 1.92 5.39 -9.64
N THR A 244 2.51 6.54 -9.31
CA THR A 244 1.86 7.67 -8.64
C THR A 244 0.52 8.05 -9.28
N ARG A 245 0.47 8.20 -10.60
CA ARG A 245 -0.78 8.52 -11.32
C ARG A 245 -1.83 7.41 -11.24
N GLY A 246 -1.41 6.16 -11.38
CA GLY A 246 -2.31 5.01 -11.21
C GLY A 246 -2.92 4.98 -9.81
N ILE A 247 -2.13 5.29 -8.78
CA ILE A 247 -2.61 5.39 -7.38
C ILE A 247 -3.66 6.50 -7.26
N ILE A 248 -3.39 7.70 -7.79
CA ILE A 248 -4.33 8.83 -7.75
C ILE A 248 -5.64 8.47 -8.45
N ARG A 249 -5.59 7.96 -9.68
CA ARG A 249 -6.79 7.58 -10.45
C ARG A 249 -7.65 6.53 -9.75
N HIS A 250 -7.03 5.53 -9.09
CA HIS A 250 -7.78 4.53 -8.33
C HIS A 250 -8.33 5.10 -7.02
N SER A 251 -7.62 6.04 -6.40
CA SER A 251 -8.15 6.79 -5.25
C SER A 251 -9.40 7.61 -5.63
N ASP A 252 -9.36 8.30 -6.77
CA ASP A 252 -10.48 9.10 -7.26
C ASP A 252 -11.68 8.20 -7.64
N ALA A 253 -11.45 7.06 -8.27
CA ALA A 253 -12.48 6.08 -8.56
C ALA A 253 -13.12 5.50 -7.29
N TYR A 254 -12.32 5.26 -6.25
CA TYR A 254 -12.81 4.85 -4.94
C TYR A 254 -13.78 5.90 -4.35
N GLU A 255 -13.41 7.18 -4.38
CA GLU A 255 -14.25 8.26 -3.88
C GLU A 255 -15.54 8.38 -4.70
N HIS A 256 -15.44 8.36 -6.02
CA HIS A 256 -16.60 8.36 -6.92
C HIS A 256 -17.57 7.22 -6.63
N ARG A 257 -17.05 6.01 -6.46
CA ARG A 257 -17.88 4.83 -6.17
C ARG A 257 -18.56 4.92 -4.81
N ARG A 258 -17.91 5.54 -3.83
CA ARG A 258 -18.47 5.74 -2.50
C ARG A 258 -19.58 6.80 -2.51
N ASP A 259 -19.38 7.89 -3.23
CA ASP A 259 -20.34 8.99 -3.29
C ASP A 259 -21.60 8.66 -4.13
N SER A 260 -21.52 7.60 -4.94
CA SER A 260 -22.63 7.09 -5.78
C SER A 260 -23.56 6.12 -5.06
N ARG A 261 -23.24 5.74 -3.81
CA ARG A 261 -24.03 4.82 -2.96
C ARG A 261 -24.89 5.58 -1.98
#